data_0b6891620baa6e6fba5cd5efa728b830
#
_entry.id   0b6891620baa6e6fba5cd5efa728b830
#
_cell.length_a   1.000
_cell.length_b   1.000
_cell.length_c   1.000
_cell.angle_alpha   90.00
_cell.angle_beta   90.00
_cell.angle_gamma   90.00
#
_symmetry.space_group_name_H-M   'P 1'
#
loop_
_entity.id
_entity.type
_entity.pdbx_description
1 polymer ?
#
loop_
_entity_poly.entity_id
_entity_poly.type
_entity_poly.pdbx_seq_one_letter_code
_entity_poly.pdbx_strand_id
1 'polypeptide(L)'
;MPQLPAALPGQLLQWYDENRRILPWREKPSPYRTWISEVMLQQTRVEAGIAYFERFTAALPDIPALAAVEEQQLLKLWEGLGYYSRARNLKKAATLLMEQHNGALPADFAALCHLPGLGEYSAGAIASIAFDIRVPAVDGNVLRVAARLMNDARNIEDTAVKKEFRQIVWEVLPQHRVGDFNQSLMELGALICLPNG
;
A
#
# COMPACT_ATOMS: atom_id res chain seq x y z
N MET A 1 -21.02 19.33 -2.21
CA MET A 1 -20.15 18.28 -2.77
C MET A 1 -20.30 17.06 -1.89
N PRO A 2 -20.27 15.83 -2.41
CA PRO A 2 -20.27 14.64 -1.58
C PRO A 2 -19.08 14.66 -0.63
N GLN A 3 -19.29 14.33 0.63
CA GLN A 3 -18.27 14.34 1.68
C GLN A 3 -18.35 13.04 2.48
N LEU A 4 -17.20 12.54 2.93
CA LEU A 4 -17.17 11.47 3.91
C LEU A 4 -17.55 12.00 5.30
N PRO A 5 -18.20 11.18 6.15
CA PRO A 5 -18.60 11.61 7.50
C PRO A 5 -17.40 12.05 8.34
N ALA A 6 -17.51 13.19 9.03
CA ALA A 6 -16.44 13.70 9.90
C ALA A 6 -16.07 12.73 11.05
N ALA A 7 -17.02 11.89 11.50
CA ALA A 7 -16.78 10.87 12.51
C ALA A 7 -16.08 9.61 11.98
N LEU A 8 -15.96 9.46 10.65
CA LEU A 8 -15.42 8.26 10.01
C LEU A 8 -14.04 7.87 10.57
N PRO A 9 -13.05 8.77 10.72
CA PRO A 9 -11.72 8.36 11.18
C PRO A 9 -11.74 7.69 12.56
N GLY A 10 -12.46 8.27 13.52
CA GLY A 10 -12.53 7.71 14.87
C GLY A 10 -13.23 6.35 14.91
N GLN A 11 -14.39 6.22 14.25
CA GLN A 11 -15.13 4.97 14.19
C GLN A 11 -14.37 3.87 13.45
N LEU A 12 -13.72 4.21 12.34
CA LEU A 12 -13.00 3.24 11.52
C LEU A 12 -11.70 2.78 12.18
N LEU A 13 -10.98 3.66 12.87
CA LEU A 13 -9.78 3.28 13.64
C LEU A 13 -10.14 2.36 14.80
N GLN A 14 -11.24 2.63 15.52
CA GLN A 14 -11.73 1.74 16.59
C GLN A 14 -12.06 0.36 16.02
N TRP A 15 -12.82 0.30 14.92
CA TRP A 15 -13.13 -0.96 14.26
C TRP A 15 -11.87 -1.70 13.80
N TYR A 16 -10.90 -0.99 13.26
CA TYR A 16 -9.64 -1.57 12.78
C TYR A 16 -8.82 -2.20 13.91
N ASP A 17 -8.75 -1.56 15.06
CA ASP A 17 -8.03 -2.10 16.22
C ASP A 17 -8.59 -3.47 16.66
N GLU A 18 -9.89 -3.68 16.53
CA GLU A 18 -10.59 -4.91 16.91
C GLU A 18 -10.61 -5.99 15.81
N ASN A 19 -10.59 -5.59 14.53
CA ASN A 19 -10.94 -6.48 13.41
C ASN A 19 -9.82 -6.67 12.37
N ARG A 20 -8.70 -5.95 12.48
CA ARG A 20 -7.62 -6.06 11.50
C ARG A 20 -7.05 -7.46 11.41
N ARG A 21 -6.81 -7.95 10.21
CA ARG A 21 -6.13 -9.23 9.99
C ARG A 21 -4.70 -9.20 10.53
N ILE A 22 -4.28 -10.31 11.14
CA ILE A 22 -2.88 -10.54 11.51
C ILE A 22 -2.14 -10.93 10.23
N LEU A 23 -1.17 -10.11 9.81
CA LEU A 23 -0.43 -10.30 8.58
C LEU A 23 1.07 -10.15 8.86
N PRO A 24 1.96 -10.96 8.25
CA PRO A 24 3.39 -10.98 8.56
C PRO A 24 4.07 -9.61 8.46
N TRP A 25 3.67 -8.77 7.52
CA TRP A 25 4.20 -7.41 7.35
C TRP A 25 3.69 -6.41 8.38
N ARG A 26 2.62 -6.74 9.14
CA ARG A 26 2.09 -5.95 10.26
C ARG A 26 2.65 -6.35 11.61
N GLU A 27 3.11 -7.60 11.78
CA GLU A 27 3.67 -8.09 13.05
C GLU A 27 5.06 -7.51 13.34
N LYS A 28 5.88 -7.32 12.30
CA LYS A 28 7.21 -6.72 12.40
C LYS A 28 7.29 -5.57 11.38
N PRO A 29 6.62 -4.45 11.63
CA PRO A 29 6.55 -3.37 10.67
C PRO A 29 7.93 -2.73 10.48
N SER A 30 8.28 -2.47 9.22
CA SER A 30 9.42 -1.66 8.84
C SER A 30 9.16 -1.05 7.47
N PRO A 31 9.79 0.08 7.09
CA PRO A 31 9.60 0.66 5.76
C PRO A 31 9.88 -0.33 4.64
N TYR A 32 10.92 -1.15 4.76
CA TYR A 32 11.24 -2.20 3.80
C TYR A 32 10.11 -3.23 3.67
N ARG A 33 9.63 -3.79 4.78
CA ARG A 33 8.57 -4.81 4.79
C ARG A 33 7.25 -4.26 4.25
N THR A 34 6.92 -3.01 4.58
CA THR A 34 5.75 -2.30 4.00
C THR A 34 5.90 -2.18 2.49
N TRP A 35 7.06 -1.73 2.01
CA TRP A 35 7.32 -1.61 0.57
C TRP A 35 7.18 -2.95 -0.16
N ILE A 36 7.82 -4.01 0.35
CA ILE A 36 7.76 -5.33 -0.28
C ILE A 36 6.32 -5.85 -0.32
N SER A 37 5.57 -5.76 0.79
CA SER A 37 4.17 -6.21 0.83
C SER A 37 3.28 -5.42 -0.13
N GLU A 38 3.41 -4.09 -0.18
CA GLU A 38 2.61 -3.25 -1.08
C GLU A 38 2.84 -3.61 -2.55
N VAL A 39 4.09 -3.85 -2.95
CA VAL A 39 4.40 -4.25 -4.33
C VAL A 39 3.94 -5.69 -4.61
N MET A 40 4.09 -6.62 -3.67
CA MET A 40 3.64 -8.01 -3.86
C MET A 40 2.12 -8.10 -3.99
N LEU A 41 1.38 -7.28 -3.26
CA LEU A 41 -0.09 -7.32 -3.26
C LEU A 41 -0.72 -6.58 -4.44
N GLN A 42 0.06 -5.87 -5.26
CA GLN A 42 -0.46 -5.37 -6.54
C GLN A 42 -0.99 -6.52 -7.39
N GLN A 43 -2.32 -6.57 -7.59
CA GLN A 43 -3.00 -7.63 -8.36
C GLN A 43 -2.78 -9.07 -7.83
N THR A 44 -2.44 -9.20 -6.56
CA THR A 44 -2.27 -10.50 -5.88
C THR A 44 -3.16 -10.53 -4.63
N ARG A 45 -3.91 -11.61 -4.42
CA ARG A 45 -4.72 -11.77 -3.21
C ARG A 45 -3.82 -11.94 -1.98
N VAL A 46 -4.26 -11.39 -0.85
CA VAL A 46 -3.49 -11.37 0.41
C VAL A 46 -3.06 -12.78 0.82
N GLU A 47 -3.99 -13.73 0.79
CA GLU A 47 -3.75 -15.12 1.22
C GLU A 47 -2.65 -15.79 0.40
N ALA A 48 -2.65 -15.53 -0.92
CA ALA A 48 -1.60 -16.04 -1.80
C ALA A 48 -0.25 -15.34 -1.55
N GLY A 49 -0.27 -14.05 -1.20
CA GLY A 49 0.92 -13.23 -0.99
C GLY A 49 1.73 -13.59 0.26
N ILE A 50 1.11 -14.15 1.32
CA ILE A 50 1.75 -14.41 2.61
C ILE A 50 3.01 -15.27 2.47
N ALA A 51 2.88 -16.47 1.90
CA ALA A 51 3.99 -17.41 1.77
C ALA A 51 5.13 -16.85 0.89
N TYR A 52 4.79 -16.05 -0.13
CA TYR A 52 5.79 -15.38 -0.96
C TYR A 52 6.53 -14.28 -0.19
N PHE A 53 5.81 -13.49 0.57
CA PHE A 53 6.39 -12.43 1.39
C PHE A 53 7.39 -12.99 2.42
N GLU A 54 7.01 -14.04 3.14
CA GLU A 54 7.87 -14.69 4.12
C GLU A 54 9.14 -15.25 3.48
N ARG A 55 9.00 -16.02 2.39
CA ARG A 55 10.13 -16.56 1.65
C ARG A 55 11.05 -15.47 1.09
N PHE A 56 10.47 -14.42 0.51
CA PHE A 56 11.21 -13.31 -0.08
C PHE A 56 11.99 -12.53 0.98
N THR A 57 11.34 -12.15 2.08
CA THR A 57 11.99 -11.37 3.15
C THR A 57 12.97 -12.19 3.99
N ALA A 58 12.85 -13.51 4.01
CA ALA A 58 13.86 -14.39 4.60
C ALA A 58 15.14 -14.45 3.73
N ALA A 59 14.99 -14.51 2.41
CA ALA A 59 16.13 -14.55 1.48
C ALA A 59 16.76 -13.16 1.23
N LEU A 60 15.95 -12.12 1.21
CA LEU A 60 16.32 -10.72 0.94
C LEU A 60 15.78 -9.84 2.09
N PRO A 61 16.46 -9.78 3.24
CA PRO A 61 15.92 -9.16 4.45
C PRO A 61 15.90 -7.63 4.44
N ASP A 62 16.64 -7.01 3.52
CA ASP A 62 16.84 -5.56 3.47
C ASP A 62 17.11 -5.04 2.04
N ILE A 63 17.22 -3.72 1.92
CA ILE A 63 17.51 -3.05 0.64
C ILE A 63 18.87 -3.43 0.07
N PRO A 64 19.97 -3.50 0.84
CA PRO A 64 21.27 -3.96 0.33
C PRO A 64 21.22 -5.36 -0.28
N ALA A 65 20.59 -6.32 0.39
CA ALA A 65 20.43 -7.68 -0.12
C ALA A 65 19.62 -7.71 -1.43
N LEU A 66 18.54 -6.93 -1.50
CA LEU A 66 17.69 -6.82 -2.70
C LEU A 66 18.43 -6.14 -3.86
N ALA A 67 19.26 -5.14 -3.59
CA ALA A 67 20.05 -4.47 -4.62
C ALA A 67 21.15 -5.41 -5.19
N ALA A 68 21.78 -6.22 -4.33
CA ALA A 68 22.88 -7.10 -4.69
C ALA A 68 22.45 -8.43 -5.33
N VAL A 69 21.19 -8.86 -5.15
CA VAL A 69 20.73 -10.18 -5.64
C VAL A 69 20.87 -10.31 -7.16
N GLU A 70 21.27 -11.46 -7.65
CA GLU A 70 21.28 -11.77 -9.09
C GLU A 70 19.83 -11.83 -9.63
N GLU A 71 19.63 -11.32 -10.86
CA GLU A 71 18.27 -11.25 -11.43
C GLU A 71 17.59 -12.63 -11.51
N GLN A 72 18.34 -13.66 -11.88
CA GLN A 72 17.81 -15.02 -11.96
C GLN A 72 17.31 -15.52 -10.61
N GLN A 73 18.04 -15.26 -9.54
CA GLN A 73 17.66 -15.62 -8.17
C GLN A 73 16.42 -14.81 -7.71
N LEU A 74 16.38 -13.51 -8.00
CA LEU A 74 15.22 -12.67 -7.72
C LEU A 74 13.95 -13.20 -8.38
N LEU A 75 14.04 -13.52 -9.69
CA LEU A 75 12.90 -14.05 -10.45
C LEU A 75 12.46 -15.42 -9.95
N LYS A 76 13.40 -16.25 -9.45
CA LYS A 76 13.07 -17.54 -8.82
C LYS A 76 12.30 -17.36 -7.52
N LEU A 77 12.63 -16.37 -6.69
CA LEU A 77 11.88 -16.02 -5.47
C LEU A 77 10.48 -15.50 -5.79
N TRP A 78 10.29 -14.92 -6.97
CA TRP A 78 9.02 -14.33 -7.44
C TRP A 78 8.17 -15.31 -8.25
N GLU A 79 8.71 -16.49 -8.59
CA GLU A 79 8.05 -17.48 -9.45
C GLU A 79 6.67 -17.88 -8.90
N GLY A 80 5.63 -17.74 -9.73
CA GLY A 80 4.23 -18.02 -9.39
C GLY A 80 3.39 -16.77 -9.02
N LEU A 81 4.00 -15.63 -8.68
CA LEU A 81 3.26 -14.38 -8.43
C LEU A 81 2.80 -13.68 -9.72
N GLY A 82 3.44 -13.96 -10.86
CA GLY A 82 3.20 -13.24 -12.11
C GLY A 82 3.69 -11.79 -12.10
N TYR A 83 3.44 -11.07 -13.20
CA TYR A 83 3.84 -9.66 -13.36
C TYR A 83 5.28 -9.38 -12.92
N TYR A 84 6.23 -10.08 -13.50
CA TYR A 84 7.67 -10.08 -13.15
C TYR A 84 8.34 -8.70 -13.24
N SER A 85 7.71 -7.74 -13.95
CA SER A 85 8.14 -6.35 -13.96
C SER A 85 8.17 -5.72 -12.56
N ARG A 86 7.29 -6.18 -11.65
CA ARG A 86 7.29 -5.73 -10.24
C ARG A 86 8.59 -6.11 -9.54
N ALA A 87 9.04 -7.37 -9.68
CA ALA A 87 10.31 -7.82 -9.10
C ALA A 87 11.50 -7.05 -9.67
N ARG A 88 11.54 -6.85 -10.99
CA ARG A 88 12.60 -6.05 -11.63
C ARG A 88 12.60 -4.60 -11.17
N ASN A 89 11.42 -3.99 -11.00
CA ASN A 89 11.30 -2.64 -10.49
C ASN A 89 11.74 -2.54 -9.02
N LEU A 90 11.43 -3.53 -8.17
CA LEU A 90 11.96 -3.61 -6.81
C LEU A 90 13.48 -3.59 -6.79
N LYS A 91 14.14 -4.40 -7.62
CA LYS A 91 15.61 -4.40 -7.70
C LYS A 91 16.18 -3.07 -8.20
N LYS A 92 15.58 -2.49 -9.26
CA LYS A 92 15.99 -1.17 -9.77
C LYS A 92 15.84 -0.09 -8.71
N ALA A 93 14.71 -0.10 -7.98
CA ALA A 93 14.49 0.85 -6.90
C ALA A 93 15.47 0.64 -5.74
N ALA A 94 15.78 -0.62 -5.38
CA ALA A 94 16.77 -0.93 -4.35
C ALA A 94 18.16 -0.41 -4.73
N THR A 95 18.60 -0.58 -5.99
CA THR A 95 19.87 -0.03 -6.49
C THR A 95 19.88 1.50 -6.36
N LEU A 96 18.81 2.16 -6.79
CA LEU A 96 18.70 3.62 -6.70
C LEU A 96 18.69 4.11 -5.25
N LEU A 97 18.04 3.38 -4.34
CA LEU A 97 18.07 3.68 -2.91
C LEU A 97 19.47 3.54 -2.31
N MET A 98 20.26 2.57 -2.75
CA MET A 98 21.66 2.44 -2.35
C MET A 98 22.49 3.63 -2.82
N GLU A 99 22.31 4.07 -4.06
CA GLU A 99 23.07 5.17 -4.68
C GLU A 99 22.71 6.56 -4.13
N GLN A 100 21.42 6.82 -3.87
CA GLN A 100 20.91 8.17 -3.62
C GLN A 100 20.36 8.39 -2.20
N HIS A 101 20.05 7.31 -1.47
CA HIS A 101 19.37 7.36 -0.17
C HIS A 101 20.05 6.51 0.92
N ASN A 102 21.35 6.18 0.75
CA ASN A 102 22.12 5.39 1.72
C ASN A 102 21.45 4.05 2.10
N GLY A 103 20.75 3.41 1.17
CA GLY A 103 20.06 2.14 1.40
C GLY A 103 18.81 2.23 2.28
N ALA A 104 18.20 3.40 2.41
CA ALA A 104 16.95 3.61 3.15
C ALA A 104 15.85 4.15 2.23
N LEU A 105 14.58 3.81 2.53
CA LEU A 105 13.44 4.45 1.89
C LEU A 105 13.30 5.91 2.39
N PRO A 106 13.10 6.89 1.50
CA PRO A 106 12.91 8.26 1.90
C PRO A 106 11.55 8.45 2.62
N ALA A 107 11.56 9.16 3.74
CA ALA A 107 10.35 9.59 4.42
C ALA A 107 9.76 10.83 3.73
N ASP A 108 9.53 10.74 2.43
CA ASP A 108 8.99 11.79 1.58
C ASP A 108 8.14 11.20 0.46
N PHE A 109 6.88 11.65 0.36
CA PHE A 109 5.92 11.11 -0.61
C PHE A 109 6.35 11.36 -2.06
N ALA A 110 6.89 12.56 -2.36
CA ALA A 110 7.30 12.90 -3.72
C ALA A 110 8.51 12.05 -4.14
N ALA A 111 9.49 11.88 -3.26
CA ALA A 111 10.64 11.01 -3.51
C ALA A 111 10.23 9.55 -3.72
N LEU A 112 9.27 9.04 -2.93
CA LEU A 112 8.73 7.69 -3.12
C LEU A 112 8.05 7.52 -4.48
N CYS A 113 7.32 8.52 -4.97
CA CYS A 113 6.70 8.48 -6.30
C CYS A 113 7.70 8.39 -7.46
N HIS A 114 8.97 8.78 -7.26
CA HIS A 114 10.01 8.69 -8.27
C HIS A 114 10.70 7.31 -8.32
N LEU A 115 10.45 6.45 -7.34
CA LEU A 115 11.04 5.12 -7.32
C LEU A 115 10.38 4.21 -8.38
N PRO A 116 11.16 3.41 -9.10
CA PRO A 116 10.65 2.48 -10.10
C PRO A 116 9.55 1.57 -9.55
N GLY A 117 8.40 1.54 -10.22
CA GLY A 117 7.27 0.68 -9.86
C GLY A 117 6.36 1.21 -8.75
N LEU A 118 6.62 2.40 -8.21
CA LEU A 118 5.75 3.06 -7.25
C LEU A 118 4.95 4.18 -7.95
N GLY A 119 3.64 3.97 -8.04
CA GLY A 119 2.70 5.03 -8.38
C GLY A 119 2.20 5.76 -7.12
N GLU A 120 1.34 6.76 -7.32
CA GLU A 120 0.78 7.57 -6.23
C GLU A 120 0.12 6.74 -5.12
N TYR A 121 -0.58 5.65 -5.47
CA TYR A 121 -1.17 4.75 -4.49
C TYR A 121 -0.10 4.08 -3.62
N SER A 122 0.84 3.34 -4.24
CA SER A 122 1.87 2.61 -3.50
C SER A 122 2.78 3.53 -2.70
N ALA A 123 3.15 4.69 -3.27
CA ALA A 123 3.89 5.72 -2.55
C ALA A 123 3.10 6.27 -1.36
N GLY A 124 1.79 6.52 -1.52
CA GLY A 124 0.92 6.96 -0.43
C GLY A 124 0.77 5.92 0.68
N ALA A 125 0.62 4.63 0.31
CA ALA A 125 0.58 3.53 1.26
C ALA A 125 1.89 3.44 2.07
N ILE A 126 3.05 3.43 1.39
CA ILE A 126 4.35 3.37 2.05
C ILE A 126 4.57 4.61 2.94
N ALA A 127 4.31 5.83 2.42
CA ALA A 127 4.49 7.06 3.15
C ALA A 127 3.66 7.12 4.43
N SER A 128 2.39 6.71 4.35
CA SER A 128 1.50 6.75 5.51
C SER A 128 1.74 5.60 6.49
N ILE A 129 1.92 4.36 5.99
CA ILE A 129 2.04 3.18 6.86
C ILE A 129 3.42 3.13 7.54
N ALA A 130 4.50 3.45 6.81
CA ALA A 130 5.85 3.33 7.33
C ALA A 130 6.35 4.58 8.06
N PHE A 131 5.82 5.76 7.72
CA PHE A 131 6.34 7.05 8.20
C PHE A 131 5.27 7.97 8.81
N ASP A 132 4.02 7.53 8.88
CA ASP A 132 2.84 8.29 9.33
C ASP A 132 2.67 9.65 8.62
N ILE A 133 3.17 9.75 7.37
CA ILE A 133 3.00 10.95 6.55
C ILE A 133 1.53 11.08 6.16
N ARG A 134 0.98 12.29 6.30
CA ARG A 134 -0.41 12.59 6.04
C ARG A 134 -0.71 12.67 4.54
N VAL A 135 -0.80 11.49 3.91
CA VAL A 135 -1.17 11.32 2.50
C VAL A 135 -2.17 10.15 2.36
N PRO A 136 -3.14 10.23 1.43
CA PRO A 136 -4.09 9.14 1.20
C PRO A 136 -3.46 8.03 0.35
N ALA A 137 -3.86 6.79 0.66
CA ALA A 137 -3.61 5.61 -0.16
C ALA A 137 -4.95 5.10 -0.71
N VAL A 138 -5.27 5.46 -1.94
CA VAL A 138 -6.59 5.19 -2.54
C VAL A 138 -6.47 4.12 -3.62
N ASP A 139 -6.84 2.88 -3.25
CA ASP A 139 -6.97 1.73 -4.14
C ASP A 139 -8.43 1.51 -4.56
N GLY A 140 -8.70 0.45 -5.30
CA GLY A 140 -10.06 0.07 -5.70
C GLY A 140 -10.99 -0.24 -4.52
N ASN A 141 -10.47 -0.72 -3.39
CA ASN A 141 -11.27 -0.94 -2.17
C ASN A 141 -11.70 0.39 -1.57
N VAL A 142 -10.76 1.32 -1.41
CA VAL A 142 -11.02 2.66 -0.85
C VAL A 142 -11.99 3.43 -1.74
N LEU A 143 -11.82 3.39 -3.07
CA LEU A 143 -12.76 4.02 -4.01
C LEU A 143 -14.17 3.48 -3.85
N ARG A 144 -14.32 2.15 -3.76
CA ARG A 144 -15.63 1.50 -3.59
C ARG A 144 -16.27 1.84 -2.24
N VAL A 145 -15.49 1.81 -1.16
CA VAL A 145 -15.95 2.19 0.19
C VAL A 145 -16.42 3.64 0.19
N ALA A 146 -15.59 4.56 -0.31
CA ALA A 146 -15.92 5.98 -0.37
C ALA A 146 -17.17 6.25 -1.20
N ALA A 147 -17.29 5.64 -2.40
CA ALA A 147 -18.47 5.76 -3.26
C ALA A 147 -19.75 5.35 -2.53
N ARG A 148 -19.74 4.22 -1.81
CA ARG A 148 -20.91 3.73 -1.07
C ARG A 148 -21.24 4.60 0.13
N LEU A 149 -20.25 5.04 0.89
CA LEU A 149 -20.48 5.94 2.03
C LEU A 149 -21.05 7.30 1.62
N MET A 150 -20.69 7.79 0.43
CA MET A 150 -21.20 9.05 -0.13
C MET A 150 -22.48 8.88 -0.96
N ASN A 151 -22.95 7.63 -1.18
CA ASN A 151 -24.02 7.31 -2.14
C ASN A 151 -23.73 7.90 -3.55
N ASP A 152 -22.50 7.79 -4.00
CA ASP A 152 -22.02 8.31 -5.29
C ASP A 152 -22.01 7.18 -6.33
N ALA A 153 -22.87 7.29 -7.35
CA ALA A 153 -23.02 6.27 -8.39
C ALA A 153 -22.10 6.47 -9.61
N ARG A 154 -21.19 7.45 -9.58
CA ARG A 154 -20.25 7.69 -10.67
C ARG A 154 -19.30 6.52 -10.87
N ASN A 155 -18.79 6.39 -12.08
CA ASN A 155 -17.83 5.34 -12.38
C ASN A 155 -16.49 5.59 -11.67
N ILE A 156 -16.15 4.75 -10.68
CA ILE A 156 -14.91 4.85 -9.92
C ILE A 156 -13.66 4.51 -10.75
N GLU A 157 -13.79 4.02 -11.98
CA GLU A 157 -12.67 3.83 -12.91
C GLU A 157 -12.31 5.10 -13.67
N ASP A 158 -13.18 6.11 -13.67
CA ASP A 158 -12.91 7.42 -14.30
C ASP A 158 -11.79 8.16 -13.56
N THR A 159 -10.82 8.66 -14.32
CA THR A 159 -9.64 9.33 -13.77
C THR A 159 -10.00 10.62 -13.01
N ALA A 160 -11.02 11.37 -13.47
CA ALA A 160 -11.46 12.57 -12.79
C ALA A 160 -12.13 12.25 -11.46
N VAL A 161 -12.94 11.18 -11.44
CA VAL A 161 -13.59 10.67 -10.22
C VAL A 161 -12.54 10.17 -9.23
N LYS A 162 -11.55 9.40 -9.66
CA LYS A 162 -10.42 8.94 -8.81
C LYS A 162 -9.69 10.12 -8.16
N LYS A 163 -9.40 11.16 -8.93
CA LYS A 163 -8.71 12.36 -8.43
C LYS A 163 -9.56 13.09 -7.37
N GLU A 164 -10.85 13.25 -7.63
CA GLU A 164 -11.78 13.87 -6.68
C GLU A 164 -11.90 13.04 -5.40
N PHE A 165 -12.08 11.73 -5.50
CA PHE A 165 -12.18 10.84 -4.34
C PHE A 165 -10.89 10.84 -3.50
N ARG A 166 -9.73 10.91 -4.15
CA ARG A 166 -8.45 11.07 -3.44
C ARG A 166 -8.44 12.36 -2.62
N GLN A 167 -8.94 13.47 -3.17
CA GLN A 167 -9.04 14.74 -2.45
C GLN A 167 -10.02 14.62 -1.26
N ILE A 168 -11.17 13.97 -1.46
CA ILE A 168 -12.17 13.75 -0.40
C ILE A 168 -11.60 12.89 0.73
N VAL A 169 -10.86 11.83 0.40
CA VAL A 169 -10.18 11.00 1.41
C VAL A 169 -9.10 11.80 2.14
N TRP A 170 -8.35 12.65 1.43
CA TRP A 170 -7.34 13.52 2.04
C TRP A 170 -7.92 14.47 3.09
N GLU A 171 -9.13 15.00 2.86
CA GLU A 171 -9.81 15.92 3.78
C GLU A 171 -10.16 15.27 5.12
N VAL A 172 -10.47 13.99 5.14
CA VAL A 172 -10.84 13.24 6.35
C VAL A 172 -9.65 12.50 6.99
N LEU A 173 -8.44 12.56 6.43
CA LEU A 173 -7.27 11.93 7.04
C LEU A 173 -7.02 12.48 8.45
N PRO A 174 -6.85 11.62 9.46
CA PRO A 174 -6.51 12.06 10.81
C PRO A 174 -5.11 12.68 10.86
N GLN A 175 -4.79 13.39 11.94
CA GLN A 175 -3.45 13.98 12.16
C GLN A 175 -2.41 12.95 12.59
N HIS A 176 -2.84 11.83 13.20
CA HIS A 176 -2.03 10.72 13.68
C HIS A 176 -2.66 9.41 13.26
N ARG A 177 -1.85 8.33 13.20
CA ARG A 177 -2.31 7.01 12.77
C ARG A 177 -2.83 7.01 11.33
N VAL A 178 -2.23 7.82 10.47
CA VAL A 178 -2.63 7.96 9.06
C VAL A 178 -2.50 6.63 8.33
N GLY A 179 -1.41 5.90 8.59
CA GLY A 179 -1.20 4.56 8.04
C GLY A 179 -2.26 3.56 8.47
N ASP A 180 -2.68 3.59 9.75
CA ASP A 180 -3.77 2.74 10.25
C ASP A 180 -5.10 3.10 9.60
N PHE A 181 -5.39 4.39 9.42
CA PHE A 181 -6.61 4.84 8.76
C PHE A 181 -6.66 4.40 7.28
N ASN A 182 -5.58 4.57 6.53
CA ASN A 182 -5.51 4.09 5.16
C ASN A 182 -5.71 2.57 5.09
N GLN A 183 -5.03 1.81 5.96
CA GLN A 183 -5.20 0.36 6.04
C GLN A 183 -6.64 -0.03 6.44
N SER A 184 -7.27 0.71 7.34
CA SER A 184 -8.64 0.42 7.78
C SER A 184 -9.68 0.58 6.67
N LEU A 185 -9.52 1.57 5.79
CA LEU A 185 -10.34 1.72 4.58
C LEU A 185 -10.18 0.54 3.62
N MET A 186 -8.94 0.11 3.39
CA MET A 186 -8.65 -1.06 2.56
C MET A 186 -9.24 -2.34 3.16
N GLU A 187 -9.09 -2.52 4.48
CA GLU A 187 -9.57 -3.68 5.23
C GLU A 187 -11.10 -3.74 5.23
N LEU A 188 -11.78 -2.61 5.43
CA LEU A 188 -13.24 -2.51 5.33
C LEU A 188 -13.71 -2.93 3.93
N GLY A 189 -13.01 -2.49 2.88
CA GLY A 189 -13.29 -2.88 1.51
C GLY A 189 -13.04 -4.35 1.22
N ALA A 190 -12.04 -4.95 1.87
CA ALA A 190 -11.67 -6.34 1.66
C ALA A 190 -12.53 -7.34 2.45
N LEU A 191 -13.06 -6.96 3.63
CA LEU A 191 -13.75 -7.86 4.55
C LEU A 191 -15.26 -7.68 4.56
N ILE A 192 -15.76 -6.45 4.40
CA ILE A 192 -17.17 -6.11 4.61
C ILE A 192 -17.78 -5.52 3.33
N CYS A 193 -17.19 -4.49 2.78
CA CYS A 193 -17.70 -3.79 1.62
C CYS A 193 -17.23 -4.45 0.32
N LEU A 194 -17.66 -5.71 0.10
CA LEU A 194 -17.22 -6.53 -1.02
C LEU A 194 -17.73 -6.01 -2.39
N PRO A 195 -17.08 -6.37 -3.54
CA PRO A 195 -17.48 -5.91 -4.87
C PRO A 195 -18.92 -6.28 -5.26
N ASN A 196 -19.37 -7.47 -4.84
CA ASN A 196 -20.69 -8.03 -5.21
C ASN A 196 -21.62 -8.14 -4.00
N GLY A 197 -21.35 -7.36 -2.96
CA GLY A 197 -22.15 -7.35 -1.72
C GLY A 197 -23.11 -6.19 -1.65
#